data_5956893d67b27fedebaa7615e64c7bda
#
_entry.id   5956893d67b27fedebaa7615e64c7bda
#
_cell.length_a   1.000
_cell.length_b   1.000
_cell.length_c   1.000
_cell.angle_alpha   90.00
_cell.angle_beta   90.00
_cell.angle_gamma   90.00
#
_symmetry.space_group_name_H-M   'P 1'
#
loop_
_entity.id
_entity.type
_entity.pdbx_description
1 polymer ?
#
loop_
_entity_poly.entity_id
_entity_poly.type
_entity_poly.pdbx_seq_one_letter_code
_entity_poly.pdbx_strand_id
1 'polypeptide(L)'
;MSRRKPKQVKVVWRKLGRERAWGQATIGEDLIEVDPRLGAKRQLEVLCHEQIHLTFPFLSESQVDKAGKDLARMLWAQDYRRVLLNPNAKPPRIS
;
A
#
# COMPACT_ATOMS: atom_id res chain seq x y z
N MET A 1 -30.63 -5.64 -7.17
CA MET A 1 -29.23 -5.14 -7.20
C MET A 1 -28.32 -6.15 -6.59
N SER A 2 -27.43 -6.68 -7.38
CA SER A 2 -26.40 -7.56 -6.83
C SER A 2 -25.34 -6.74 -6.10
N ARG A 3 -25.12 -7.05 -4.84
CA ARG A 3 -24.01 -6.46 -4.11
C ARG A 3 -22.71 -7.06 -4.64
N ARG A 4 -21.85 -6.23 -5.18
CA ARG A 4 -20.49 -6.64 -5.43
C ARG A 4 -19.79 -6.87 -4.09
N LYS A 5 -19.20 -8.04 -3.92
CA LYS A 5 -18.26 -8.22 -2.82
C LYS A 5 -17.13 -7.21 -3.01
N PRO A 6 -16.72 -6.49 -1.95
CA PRO A 6 -15.53 -5.64 -2.06
C PRO A 6 -14.36 -6.51 -2.49
N LYS A 7 -13.69 -6.10 -3.56
CA LYS A 7 -12.50 -6.79 -4.03
C LYS A 7 -11.38 -6.52 -3.04
N GLN A 8 -10.80 -7.59 -2.56
CA GLN A 8 -9.65 -7.48 -1.70
C GLN A 8 -8.40 -7.26 -2.54
N VAL A 9 -7.71 -6.15 -2.30
CA VAL A 9 -6.44 -5.86 -2.96
C VAL A 9 -5.38 -6.81 -2.42
N LYS A 10 -4.65 -7.43 -3.33
CA LYS A 10 -3.51 -8.27 -2.97
C LYS A 10 -2.26 -7.41 -2.94
N VAL A 11 -1.51 -7.47 -1.84
CA VAL A 11 -0.24 -6.77 -1.70
C VAL A 11 0.89 -7.80 -1.68
N VAL A 12 1.84 -7.65 -2.57
CA VAL A 12 3.00 -8.51 -2.69
C VAL A 12 4.26 -7.70 -2.39
N TRP A 13 5.07 -8.20 -1.48
CA TRP A 13 6.33 -7.59 -1.09
C TRP A 13 7.45 -8.31 -1.83
N ARG A 14 8.04 -7.63 -2.81
CA ARG A 14 9.14 -8.21 -3.58
C ARG A 14 10.09 -7.11 -4.05
N LYS A 15 11.33 -7.47 -4.27
CA LYS A 15 12.32 -6.55 -4.82
C LYS A 15 11.90 -6.12 -6.22
N LEU A 16 11.82 -4.82 -6.43
CA LEU A 16 11.47 -4.24 -7.72
C LEU A 16 12.67 -3.80 -8.54
N GLY A 17 13.81 -3.73 -7.92
CA GLY A 17 15.14 -3.56 -8.50
C GLY A 17 15.24 -2.68 -9.73
N ARG A 18 15.37 -3.31 -10.89
CA ARG A 18 15.62 -2.64 -12.17
C ARG A 18 14.47 -1.78 -12.68
N GLU A 19 13.29 -1.95 -12.16
CA GLU A 19 12.10 -1.21 -12.59
C GLU A 19 12.09 0.21 -12.03
N ARG A 20 13.05 0.54 -11.18
CA ARG A 20 13.20 1.86 -10.53
C ARG A 20 11.95 2.32 -9.78
N ALA A 21 11.02 1.43 -9.57
CA ALA A 21 9.82 1.72 -8.83
C ALA A 21 10.00 1.24 -7.41
N TRP A 22 9.48 2.00 -6.46
CA TRP A 22 9.40 1.56 -5.07
C TRP A 22 8.14 0.73 -4.86
N GLY A 23 7.16 0.90 -5.74
CA GLY A 23 5.94 0.15 -5.77
C GLY A 23 5.24 0.31 -7.10
N GLN A 24 4.28 -0.54 -7.36
CA GLN A 24 3.45 -0.44 -8.55
C GLN A 24 2.09 -1.07 -8.32
N ALA A 25 1.09 -0.53 -9.00
CA ALA A 25 -0.27 -1.03 -8.97
C ALA A 25 -0.65 -1.57 -10.35
N THR A 26 -1.29 -2.73 -10.37
CA THR A 26 -1.85 -3.30 -11.58
C THR A 26 -3.35 -3.18 -11.52
N ILE A 27 -3.89 -2.20 -12.22
CA ILE A 27 -5.30 -1.81 -12.09
C ILE A 27 -6.23 -2.96 -12.48
N GLY A 28 -6.08 -3.70 -13.44
CA GLY A 28 -7.00 -4.79 -13.81
C GLY A 28 -6.97 -5.99 -12.87
N GLU A 29 -5.94 -6.13 -12.05
CA GLU A 29 -5.74 -7.29 -11.18
C GLU A 29 -5.89 -7.00 -9.70
N ASP A 30 -6.18 -5.76 -9.33
CA ASP A 30 -6.22 -5.30 -7.94
C ASP A 30 -4.98 -5.74 -7.16
N LEU A 31 -3.82 -5.52 -7.76
CA LEU A 31 -2.54 -5.94 -7.23
C LEU A 31 -1.65 -4.75 -6.95
N ILE A 32 -1.06 -4.72 -5.77
CA ILE A 32 -0.02 -3.76 -5.40
C ILE A 32 1.25 -4.54 -5.11
N GLU A 33 2.36 -4.10 -5.68
CA GLU A 33 3.68 -4.64 -5.39
C GLU A 33 4.52 -3.56 -4.73
N VAL A 34 5.19 -3.89 -3.65
CA VAL A 34 6.00 -2.94 -2.88
C VAL A 34 7.37 -3.55 -2.60
N ASP A 35 8.41 -2.75 -2.75
CA ASP A 35 9.77 -3.18 -2.44
C ASP A 35 9.95 -3.23 -0.91
N PRO A 36 10.25 -4.41 -0.33
CA PRO A 36 10.36 -4.54 1.12
C PRO A 36 11.62 -3.89 1.71
N ARG A 37 12.56 -3.46 0.88
CA ARG A 37 13.79 -2.82 1.34
C ARG A 37 13.59 -1.37 1.77
N LEU A 38 12.44 -0.79 1.46
CA LEU A 38 12.10 0.57 1.86
C LEU A 38 11.93 0.65 3.38
N GLY A 39 12.29 1.80 3.96
CA GLY A 39 11.98 2.07 5.36
C GLY A 39 10.46 2.15 5.61
N ALA A 40 10.07 1.97 6.86
CA ALA A 40 8.66 1.89 7.23
C ALA A 40 7.81 3.07 6.76
N LYS A 41 8.34 4.28 6.88
CA LYS A 41 7.62 5.49 6.45
C LYS A 41 7.39 5.49 4.93
N ARG A 42 8.43 5.14 4.17
CA ARG A 42 8.33 5.07 2.72
C ARG A 42 7.39 3.95 2.27
N GLN A 43 7.42 2.82 2.96
CA GLN A 43 6.49 1.72 2.69
C GLN A 43 5.03 2.20 2.81
N LEU A 44 4.74 2.95 3.86
CA LEU A 44 3.39 3.49 4.06
C LEU A 44 3.00 4.47 2.95
N GLU A 45 3.91 5.37 2.57
CA GLU A 45 3.66 6.30 1.45
C GLU A 45 3.35 5.55 0.16
N VAL A 46 4.15 4.55 -0.15
CA VAL A 46 3.99 3.76 -1.38
C VAL A 46 2.67 2.99 -1.38
N LEU A 47 2.32 2.37 -0.25
CA LEU A 47 1.05 1.67 -0.14
C LEU A 47 -0.13 2.61 -0.39
N CYS A 48 -0.11 3.80 0.21
CA CYS A 48 -1.17 4.79 0.01
C CYS A 48 -1.23 5.24 -1.45
N HIS A 49 -0.09 5.53 -2.05
CA HIS A 49 0.02 5.97 -3.43
C HIS A 49 -0.58 4.93 -4.39
N GLU A 50 -0.13 3.68 -4.26
CA GLU A 50 -0.59 2.63 -5.17
C GLU A 50 -2.07 2.27 -4.95
N GLN A 51 -2.54 2.30 -3.71
CA GLN A 51 -3.96 2.06 -3.43
C GLN A 51 -4.84 3.15 -4.08
N ILE A 52 -4.40 4.40 -4.05
CA ILE A 52 -5.14 5.50 -4.67
C ILE A 52 -5.23 5.29 -6.19
N HIS A 53 -4.16 4.80 -6.82
CA HIS A 53 -4.21 4.44 -8.23
C HIS A 53 -5.28 3.39 -8.53
N LEU A 54 -5.46 2.41 -7.65
CA LEU A 54 -6.48 1.38 -7.82
C LEU A 54 -7.89 1.92 -7.58
N THR A 55 -8.05 2.74 -6.55
CA THR A 55 -9.36 3.29 -6.18
C THR A 55 -9.84 4.34 -7.18
N PHE A 56 -8.92 5.18 -7.65
CA PHE A 56 -9.23 6.31 -8.52
C PHE A 56 -8.32 6.29 -9.77
N PRO A 57 -8.53 5.32 -10.67
CA PRO A 57 -7.61 5.14 -11.81
C PRO A 57 -7.58 6.31 -12.79
N PHE A 58 -8.53 7.24 -12.68
CA PHE A 58 -8.62 8.43 -13.53
C PHE A 58 -7.83 9.63 -13.01
N LEU A 59 -7.26 9.56 -11.81
CA LEU A 59 -6.47 10.66 -11.26
C LEU A 59 -5.10 10.75 -11.95
N SER A 60 -4.59 11.96 -12.08
CA SER A 60 -3.23 12.18 -12.58
C SER A 60 -2.19 11.71 -11.57
N GLU A 61 -0.98 11.46 -12.04
CA GLU A 61 0.12 11.06 -11.15
C GLU A 61 0.38 12.10 -10.06
N SER A 62 0.31 13.40 -10.40
CA SER A 62 0.51 14.45 -9.39
C SER A 62 -0.58 14.48 -8.34
N GLN A 63 -1.83 14.23 -8.73
CA GLN A 63 -2.94 14.13 -7.79
C GLN A 63 -2.79 12.93 -6.86
N VAL A 64 -2.41 11.78 -7.41
CA VAL A 64 -2.17 10.57 -6.63
C VAL A 64 -1.00 10.78 -5.66
N ASP A 65 0.07 11.38 -6.12
CA ASP A 65 1.24 11.65 -5.27
C ASP A 65 0.88 12.53 -4.09
N LYS A 66 0.16 13.63 -4.33
CA LYS A 66 -0.27 14.53 -3.27
C LYS A 66 -1.21 13.83 -2.28
N ALA A 67 -2.23 13.15 -2.78
CA ALA A 67 -3.20 12.45 -1.93
C ALA A 67 -2.53 11.34 -1.12
N GLY A 68 -1.64 10.59 -1.73
CA GLY A 68 -0.91 9.52 -1.06
C GLY A 68 -0.02 10.03 0.06
N LYS A 69 0.70 11.11 -0.19
CA LYS A 69 1.56 11.73 0.83
C LYS A 69 0.75 12.30 1.99
N ASP A 70 -0.35 12.97 1.69
CA ASP A 70 -1.22 13.53 2.73
C ASP A 70 -1.80 12.42 3.61
N LEU A 71 -2.30 11.36 3.01
CA LEU A 71 -2.85 10.23 3.72
C LEU A 71 -1.79 9.52 4.57
N ALA A 72 -0.64 9.26 3.98
CA ALA A 72 0.45 8.58 4.69
C ALA A 72 0.97 9.41 5.85
N ARG A 73 1.05 10.72 5.69
CA ARG A 73 1.49 11.60 6.77
C ARG A 73 0.55 11.53 7.97
N MET A 74 -0.74 11.53 7.71
CA MET A 74 -1.75 11.41 8.77
C MET A 74 -1.63 10.06 9.47
N LEU A 75 -1.56 8.98 8.71
CA LEU A 75 -1.46 7.63 9.27
C LEU A 75 -0.16 7.44 10.06
N TRP A 76 0.95 7.96 9.56
CA TRP A 76 2.24 7.88 10.26
C TRP A 76 2.19 8.62 11.59
N ALA A 77 1.57 9.80 11.61
CA ALA A 77 1.40 10.58 12.84
C ALA A 77 0.55 9.85 13.87
N GLN A 78 -0.32 8.96 13.43
CA GLN A 78 -1.17 8.14 14.28
C GLN A 78 -0.54 6.75 14.56
N ASP A 79 0.75 6.59 14.27
CA ASP A 79 1.53 5.38 14.55
C ASP A 79 1.12 4.15 13.73
N TYR A 80 0.48 4.32 12.60
CA TYR A 80 0.18 3.21 11.70
C TYR A 80 1.40 2.85 10.89
N ARG A 81 1.85 1.62 11.06
CA ARG A 81 3.04 1.08 10.40
C ARG A 81 2.82 -0.39 10.09
N ARG A 82 3.54 -0.86 9.07
CA ARG A 82 3.57 -2.29 8.82
C ARG A 82 4.28 -2.99 9.98
N VAL A 83 3.61 -4.00 10.53
CA VAL A 83 4.20 -4.85 11.56
C VAL A 83 4.65 -6.14 10.89
N LEU A 84 5.94 -6.46 11.03
CA LEU A 84 6.46 -7.74 10.58
C LEU A 84 6.27 -8.75 11.69
N LEU A 85 5.45 -9.76 11.43
CA LEU A 85 5.22 -10.81 12.41
C LEU A 85 6.41 -11.77 12.41
N ASN A 86 7.01 -11.96 13.58
CA ASN A 86 7.96 -13.03 13.79
C ASN A 86 7.19 -14.35 13.73
N PRO A 87 7.58 -15.32 12.89
CA PRO A 87 6.86 -16.60 12.81
C PRO A 87 6.78 -17.34 14.15
N ASN A 88 7.70 -17.06 15.07
CA ASN A 88 7.70 -17.65 16.40
C ASN A 88 7.01 -16.81 17.47
N ALA A 89 6.50 -15.65 17.10
CA ALA A 89 5.82 -14.76 18.03
C ALA A 89 4.33 -15.07 18.08
N LYS A 90 3.74 -14.94 19.27
CA LYS A 90 2.28 -15.04 19.40
C LYS A 90 1.64 -13.86 18.68
N PRO A 91 0.53 -14.07 17.94
CA PRO A 91 -0.17 -12.97 17.31
C PRO A 91 -0.66 -11.98 18.36
N PRO A 92 -0.69 -10.68 18.03
CA PRO A 92 -1.20 -9.68 18.95
C PRO A 92 -2.66 -9.96 19.29
N ARG A 93 -3.03 -9.77 20.54
CA ARG A 93 -4.44 -9.90 20.94
C ARG A 93 -5.23 -8.76 20.34
N ILE A 94 -6.24 -9.11 19.62
CA ILE A 94 -7.24 -8.15 19.18
C ILE A 94 -8.30 -8.13 20.28
N SER A 95 -8.35 -7.04 20.98
CA SER A 95 -9.39 -6.84 21.98
C SER A 95 -10.62 -6.25 21.33
#